data_8070000f0c68be063b6fb1f11d014cf3
#
_entry.id   8070000f0c68be063b6fb1f11d014cf3
#
_cell.length_a   1.000
_cell.length_b   1.000
_cell.length_c   1.000
_cell.angle_alpha   90.00
_cell.angle_beta   90.00
_cell.angle_gamma   90.00
#
_symmetry.space_group_name_H-M   'P 1'
#
loop_
_entity.id
_entity.type
_entity.pdbx_description
1 polymer ?
#
loop_
_entity_poly.entity_id
_entity_poly.type
_entity_poly.pdbx_seq_one_letter_code
_entity_poly.pdbx_strand_id
1 'polypeptide(L)'
;MDIQLKERFLELWKKFFDGAPLPIVFFYTDQENIVPKVKQHLSEHRCIFADISRVTKGRSLCFDGDSIGCFGGKKYLGYAKGLMPDFEYFLSCGIPGKIEGERYKKSP
;
A
#
# COMPACT_ATOMS: atom_id res chain seq x y z
N MET A 1 -18.45 -14.70 -1.82
CA MET A 1 -17.87 -15.06 -0.50
C MET A 1 -18.94 -15.82 0.27
N ASP A 2 -18.57 -16.94 0.85
CA ASP A 2 -19.45 -17.73 1.70
C ASP A 2 -19.86 -16.91 2.94
N ILE A 3 -21.16 -16.79 3.17
CA ILE A 3 -21.72 -15.99 4.28
C ILE A 3 -21.29 -16.57 5.63
N GLN A 4 -21.27 -17.88 5.77
CA GLN A 4 -20.84 -18.54 7.00
C GLN A 4 -19.36 -18.29 7.31
N LEU A 5 -18.51 -18.31 6.30
CA LEU A 5 -17.10 -17.99 6.43
C LEU A 5 -16.88 -16.52 6.87
N LYS A 6 -17.65 -15.62 6.29
CA LYS A 6 -17.62 -14.19 6.66
C LYS A 6 -18.02 -13.99 8.12
N GLU A 7 -19.13 -14.59 8.55
CA GLU A 7 -19.62 -14.48 9.93
C GLU A 7 -18.61 -15.04 10.92
N ARG A 8 -18.05 -16.21 10.60
CA ARG A 8 -17.02 -16.85 11.43
C ARG A 8 -15.74 -16.00 11.52
N PHE A 9 -15.33 -15.39 10.40
CA PHE A 9 -14.20 -14.48 10.40
C PHE A 9 -14.44 -13.26 11.29
N LEU A 10 -15.61 -12.61 11.19
CA LEU A 10 -15.94 -11.44 11.99
C LEU A 10 -16.02 -11.75 13.49
N GLU A 11 -16.58 -12.92 13.85
CA GLU A 11 -16.60 -13.41 15.22
C GLU A 11 -15.18 -13.58 15.79
N LEU A 12 -14.31 -14.27 15.06
CA LEU A 12 -12.92 -14.48 15.46
C LEU A 12 -12.13 -13.18 15.52
N TRP A 13 -12.34 -12.28 14.54
CA TRP A 13 -11.72 -10.98 14.54
C TRP A 13 -12.09 -10.17 15.79
N LYS A 14 -13.36 -10.10 16.11
CA LYS A 14 -13.83 -9.44 17.33
C LYS A 14 -13.25 -10.07 18.60
N LYS A 15 -13.16 -11.39 18.64
CA LYS A 15 -12.62 -12.10 19.80
C LYS A 15 -11.14 -11.84 20.05
N PHE A 16 -10.31 -11.79 19.00
CA PHE A 16 -8.85 -11.72 19.12
C PHE A 16 -8.28 -10.32 18.88
N PHE A 17 -9.02 -9.46 18.19
CA PHE A 17 -8.61 -8.12 17.80
C PHE A 17 -9.66 -7.07 18.16
N ASP A 18 -10.24 -7.19 19.35
CA ASP A 18 -11.30 -6.27 19.82
C ASP A 18 -10.80 -4.81 19.76
N GLY A 19 -11.60 -3.95 19.14
CA GLY A 19 -11.25 -2.54 18.92
C GLY A 19 -10.33 -2.27 17.72
N ALA A 20 -9.76 -3.29 17.08
CA ALA A 20 -8.97 -3.08 15.85
C ALA A 20 -9.88 -2.85 14.63
N PRO A 21 -9.49 -1.98 13.68
CA PRO A 21 -10.22 -1.85 12.43
C PRO A 21 -10.20 -3.16 11.65
N LEU A 22 -11.28 -3.44 10.92
CA LEU A 22 -11.34 -4.60 10.03
C LEU A 22 -10.24 -4.53 8.96
N PRO A 23 -9.71 -5.68 8.52
CA PRO A 23 -8.78 -5.70 7.41
C PRO A 23 -9.46 -5.17 6.14
N ILE A 24 -8.65 -4.55 5.30
CA ILE A 24 -9.09 -4.10 3.98
C ILE A 24 -9.02 -5.26 2.99
N VAL A 25 -9.92 -5.24 2.03
CA VAL A 25 -9.90 -6.16 0.89
C VAL A 25 -9.46 -5.38 -0.34
N PHE A 26 -8.58 -5.96 -1.13
CA PHE A 26 -8.23 -5.43 -2.44
C PHE A 26 -8.26 -6.54 -3.51
N PHE A 27 -8.53 -6.15 -4.73
CA PHE A 27 -8.51 -7.03 -5.89
C PHE A 27 -8.20 -6.24 -7.15
N TYR A 28 -7.71 -6.92 -8.16
CA TYR A 28 -7.52 -6.35 -9.49
C TYR A 28 -8.77 -6.58 -10.33
N THR A 29 -9.10 -5.61 -11.14
CA THR A 29 -10.26 -5.67 -12.05
C THR A 29 -9.97 -4.91 -13.33
N ASP A 30 -10.52 -5.38 -14.43
CA ASP A 30 -10.59 -4.71 -15.71
C ASP A 30 -11.90 -3.93 -15.91
N GLN A 31 -12.82 -4.05 -14.95
CA GLN A 31 -14.08 -3.32 -14.99
C GLN A 31 -13.87 -1.86 -14.60
N GLU A 32 -14.21 -0.97 -15.52
CA GLU A 32 -14.19 0.46 -15.25
C GLU A 32 -15.42 0.90 -14.44
N ASN A 33 -15.26 1.97 -13.66
CA ASN A 33 -16.35 2.66 -12.96
C ASN A 33 -17.08 1.90 -11.83
N ILE A 34 -16.53 0.80 -11.32
CA ILE A 34 -17.07 0.16 -10.10
C ILE A 34 -17.01 1.14 -8.93
N VAL A 35 -15.91 1.90 -8.83
CA VAL A 35 -15.67 2.92 -7.82
C VAL A 35 -14.95 4.09 -8.48
N PRO A 36 -15.21 5.35 -8.09
CA PRO A 36 -14.49 6.49 -8.63
C PRO A 36 -12.97 6.33 -8.48
N LYS A 37 -12.25 6.52 -9.59
CA LYS A 37 -10.77 6.50 -9.56
C LYS A 37 -10.24 7.64 -8.70
N VAL A 38 -9.20 7.36 -7.96
CA VAL A 38 -8.43 8.38 -7.27
C VAL A 38 -7.72 9.23 -8.31
N LYS A 39 -7.99 10.52 -8.30
CA LYS A 39 -7.28 11.49 -9.14
C LYS A 39 -6.02 11.93 -8.41
N GLN A 40 -4.89 11.77 -9.06
CA GLN A 40 -3.63 12.32 -8.57
C GLN A 40 -3.41 13.71 -9.17
N HIS A 41 -3.05 14.67 -8.34
CA HIS A 41 -2.46 15.92 -8.82
C HIS A 41 -0.99 15.64 -9.18
N LEU A 42 -0.59 15.98 -10.41
CA LEU A 42 0.75 15.70 -10.96
C LEU A 42 1.92 16.30 -10.16
N SER A 43 1.65 17.23 -9.26
CA SER A 43 2.63 17.92 -8.42
C SER A 43 2.77 17.35 -7.00
N GLU A 44 1.97 16.37 -6.61
CA GLU A 44 1.95 15.90 -5.23
C GLU A 44 2.41 14.44 -5.13
N HIS A 45 3.49 14.24 -4.38
CA HIS A 45 3.84 12.90 -3.92
C HIS A 45 2.80 12.45 -2.89
N ARG A 46 2.08 11.39 -3.19
CA ARG A 46 1.06 10.83 -2.31
C ARG A 46 1.41 9.42 -1.91
N CYS A 47 1.57 9.21 -0.63
CA CYS A 47 1.86 7.90 -0.09
C CYS A 47 0.64 6.97 -0.21
N ILE A 48 0.83 5.77 -0.73
CA ILE A 48 -0.22 4.75 -0.84
C ILE A 48 -0.84 4.42 0.53
N PHE A 49 -0.08 4.47 1.61
CA PHE A 49 -0.60 4.23 2.95
C PHE A 49 -1.58 5.31 3.42
N ALA A 50 -1.44 6.55 2.95
CA ALA A 50 -2.43 7.59 3.23
C ALA A 50 -3.78 7.27 2.57
N ASP A 51 -3.77 6.68 1.39
CA ASP A 51 -4.98 6.23 0.71
C ASP A 51 -5.57 4.97 1.36
N ILE A 52 -4.74 4.01 1.75
CA ILE A 52 -5.16 2.83 2.53
C ILE A 52 -5.84 3.26 3.84
N SER A 53 -5.32 4.27 4.53
CA SER A 53 -5.97 4.83 5.72
C SER A 53 -7.38 5.38 5.47
N ARG A 54 -7.68 5.82 4.26
CA ARG A 54 -9.05 6.24 3.90
C ARG A 54 -9.98 5.05 3.74
N VAL A 55 -9.45 3.93 3.23
CA VAL A 55 -10.22 2.68 3.10
C VAL A 55 -10.59 2.14 4.48
N THR A 56 -9.69 2.18 5.45
CA THR A 56 -10.01 1.77 6.84
C THR A 56 -11.10 2.64 7.48
N LYS A 57 -11.32 3.85 6.96
CA LYS A 57 -12.41 4.76 7.37
C LYS A 57 -13.70 4.58 6.55
N GLY A 58 -13.85 3.47 5.85
CA GLY A 58 -15.05 3.10 5.12
C GLY A 58 -15.14 3.65 3.69
N ARG A 59 -14.05 4.14 3.10
CA ARG A 59 -14.04 4.57 1.71
C ARG A 59 -13.59 3.45 0.79
N SER A 60 -14.25 3.30 -0.35
CA SER A 60 -13.76 2.46 -1.45
C SER A 60 -12.95 3.31 -2.40
N LEU A 61 -11.76 2.82 -2.79
CA LEU A 61 -10.84 3.53 -3.67
C LEU A 61 -10.44 2.62 -4.84
N CYS A 62 -10.34 3.20 -6.02
CA CYS A 62 -9.85 2.54 -7.22
C CYS A 62 -8.61 3.26 -7.73
N PHE A 63 -7.60 2.49 -8.10
CA PHE A 63 -6.32 2.98 -8.61
C PHE A 63 -5.99 2.34 -9.94
N ASP A 64 -5.27 3.07 -10.77
CA ASP A 64 -4.52 2.56 -11.90
C ASP A 64 -3.06 3.01 -11.80
N GLY A 65 -2.25 2.65 -12.80
CA GLY A 65 -0.83 2.99 -12.81
C GLY A 65 -0.54 4.49 -12.76
N ASP A 66 -1.46 5.33 -13.23
CA ASP A 66 -1.29 6.79 -13.27
C ASP A 66 -1.75 7.47 -11.98
N SER A 67 -2.73 6.89 -11.32
CA SER A 67 -3.30 7.44 -10.08
C SER A 67 -2.52 7.11 -8.81
N ILE A 68 -1.59 6.16 -8.86
CA ILE A 68 -0.71 5.85 -7.73
C ILE A 68 0.47 6.81 -7.73
N GLY A 69 0.51 7.74 -6.77
CA GLY A 69 1.56 8.75 -6.66
C GLY A 69 2.87 8.28 -6.03
N CYS A 70 2.88 7.11 -5.46
CA CYS A 70 4.02 6.54 -4.77
C CYS A 70 4.73 5.52 -5.66
N PHE A 71 6.01 5.73 -5.96
CA PHE A 71 6.77 4.78 -6.78
C PHE A 71 6.85 3.39 -6.15
N GLY A 72 7.10 3.31 -4.85
CA GLY A 72 7.06 2.05 -4.11
C GLY A 72 5.71 1.37 -4.20
N GLY A 73 4.62 2.13 -4.05
CA GLY A 73 3.25 1.64 -4.24
C GLY A 73 3.02 1.09 -5.64
N LYS A 74 3.43 1.81 -6.68
CA LYS A 74 3.35 1.32 -8.08
C LYS A 74 4.08 -0.01 -8.25
N LYS A 75 5.28 -0.11 -7.71
CA LYS A 75 6.08 -1.33 -7.82
C LYS A 75 5.43 -2.51 -7.10
N TYR A 76 5.10 -2.35 -5.83
CA TYR A 76 4.54 -3.44 -5.03
C TYR A 76 3.16 -3.89 -5.50
N LEU A 77 2.40 -3.01 -6.14
CA LEU A 77 1.12 -3.32 -6.76
C LEU A 77 1.24 -3.77 -8.23
N GLY A 78 2.45 -3.96 -8.75
CA GLY A 78 2.69 -4.49 -10.09
C GLY A 78 2.55 -3.49 -11.24
N TYR A 79 2.39 -2.20 -10.98
CA TYR A 79 2.27 -1.15 -12.00
C TYR A 79 3.60 -0.58 -12.48
N ALA A 80 4.70 -0.89 -11.83
CA ALA A 80 6.04 -0.51 -12.26
C ALA A 80 7.00 -1.69 -12.17
N LYS A 81 7.80 -1.88 -13.21
CA LYS A 81 8.76 -3.00 -13.33
C LYS A 81 10.14 -2.67 -12.80
N GLY A 82 10.51 -1.40 -12.76
CA GLY A 82 11.85 -0.97 -12.34
C GLY A 82 11.98 -0.75 -10.84
N LEU A 83 13.20 -0.78 -10.36
CA LEU A 83 13.58 -0.25 -9.05
C LEU A 83 14.00 1.21 -9.22
N MET A 84 13.79 2.03 -8.19
CA MET A 84 14.50 3.30 -8.10
C MET A 84 16.02 3.01 -8.09
N PRO A 85 16.83 3.85 -8.71
CA PRO A 85 18.27 3.72 -8.59
C PRO A 85 18.67 3.59 -7.12
N ASP A 86 19.53 2.62 -6.85
CA ASP A 86 20.07 2.36 -5.51
C ASP A 86 19.02 1.93 -4.43
N PHE A 87 17.79 1.62 -4.83
CA PHE A 87 16.72 1.25 -3.89
C PHE A 87 17.02 -0.04 -3.12
N GLU A 88 17.66 -1.02 -3.77
CA GLU A 88 18.06 -2.29 -3.14
C GLU A 88 19.06 -2.10 -2.00
N TYR A 89 19.77 -1.00 -1.98
CA TYR A 89 20.75 -0.68 -0.93
C TYR A 89 20.16 0.17 0.20
N PHE A 90 18.92 0.61 0.06
CA PHE A 90 18.27 1.50 1.04
C PHE A 90 18.19 0.89 2.45
N LEU A 91 17.94 -0.42 2.53
CA LEU A 91 17.84 -1.16 3.78
C LEU A 91 19.04 -2.09 4.04
N SER A 92 20.06 -2.04 3.21
CA SER A 92 21.25 -2.88 3.29
C SER A 92 22.46 -2.12 3.82
N CYS A 93 23.64 -2.63 3.55
CA CYS A 93 24.92 -2.05 4.00
C CYS A 93 25.25 -0.70 3.34
N GLY A 94 24.44 -0.22 2.41
CA GLY A 94 24.71 0.97 1.64
C GLY A 94 25.58 0.69 0.42
N ILE A 95 25.93 1.74 -0.30
CA ILE A 95 26.83 1.70 -1.45
C ILE A 95 28.12 2.43 -1.08
N PRO A 96 29.28 1.77 -1.10
CA PRO A 96 30.55 2.41 -0.79
C PRO A 96 30.76 3.69 -1.63
N GLY A 97 31.08 4.80 -0.99
CA GLY A 97 31.32 6.09 -1.62
C GLY A 97 30.07 6.87 -2.09
N LYS A 98 28.88 6.28 -2.01
CA LYS A 98 27.60 6.95 -2.35
C LYS A 98 26.65 7.02 -1.17
N ILE A 99 26.39 5.90 -0.58
CA ILE A 99 25.47 5.77 0.56
C ILE A 99 26.20 5.01 1.66
N GLU A 100 26.51 5.69 2.75
CA GLU A 100 27.18 5.07 3.88
C GLU A 100 26.18 4.25 4.69
N GLY A 101 26.30 2.94 4.65
CA GLY A 101 25.41 2.01 5.35
C GLY A 101 25.37 2.21 6.87
N GLU A 102 26.42 2.79 7.44
CA GLU A 102 26.49 3.06 8.88
C GLU A 102 25.49 4.11 9.35
N ARG A 103 25.03 5.01 8.48
CA ARG A 103 23.94 5.95 8.80
C ARG A 103 22.65 5.24 9.16
N TYR A 104 22.43 4.07 8.57
CA TYR A 104 21.22 3.27 8.81
C TYR A 104 21.39 2.30 9.98
N LYS A 105 22.64 1.94 10.32
CA LYS A 105 22.94 1.07 11.47
C LYS A 105 22.83 1.78 12.82
N LYS A 106 22.93 3.12 12.83
CA LYS A 106 22.86 3.93 14.06
C LYS A 106 21.44 4.43 14.37
N SER A 107 20.48 4.15 13.51
CA SER A 107 19.08 4.38 13.80
C SER A 107 18.51 3.18 14.56
N PRO A 108 17.85 3.37 15.69
CA PRO A 108 17.19 2.29 16.40
C PRO A 108 16.07 1.67 15.60
#